data_edc57f490c5f3a880152e7060235227e
#
_entry.id   edc57f490c5f3a880152e7060235227e
#
_cell.length_a   1.000
_cell.length_b   1.000
_cell.length_c   1.000
_cell.angle_alpha   90.00
_cell.angle_beta   90.00
_cell.angle_gamma   90.00
#
_symmetry.space_group_name_H-M   'P 1'
#
loop_
_entity.id
_entity.type
_entity.pdbx_description
1 polymer ?
#
loop_
_entity_poly.entity_id
_entity_poly.type
_entity_poly.pdbx_seq_one_letter_code
_entity_poly.pdbx_strand_id
1 'polypeptide(L)'
;MKPPIPPIRMAVFPLLAICLWLIGGCSGNSVPADGDAAQKSGSGGPPTQPPALVRTAVIRQEPVAPVFRAVGNIRPRHFSKVASGADGVVAEYPMEVGDFVQAGTLLSKLRMESTELELAEQEAMVRVREAELAELETPRREDVEEAQARVESLEVTAANAQRRLEELRALSRRGAANPSEVKDGEDAYDAARQNLVAAKAVCQKVTSGAREEVRQQAAARLEAQRKHVEFLRAEREKRFTRAPFDGFIVVEHTYVGQWLSKGAPVLTLARLDEVEVEVLIDQQYIDQILPGREVTLSIQGSGSGEGSGRREWKGVVATVVPRSNWEQGSRSFPVIVRIQNQVNTETTPPLPALREGMMAEASFSGQPVDGLLVPKDSIVRTSRGAFVFAVNPPTEGQPLSVRQVMVEPGLGTGTWIQVTGESLAAGQQVVTEGAERLRAFQAVTIMDESATGEGAGGGGQGPPSGEPPAGAKSAEKADAGG
;
A
#
# COMPACT_ATOMS: atom_id res chain seq x y z
N MET A 1 -5.18 -1.58 44.26
CA MET A 1 -4.14 -1.05 45.15
C MET A 1 -2.93 -0.70 44.27
N LYS A 2 -2.74 0.58 43.99
CA LYS A 2 -1.58 1.15 43.30
C LYS A 2 -0.65 1.75 44.35
N PRO A 3 0.67 1.60 44.30
CA PRO A 3 1.60 2.32 45.18
C PRO A 3 1.83 3.76 44.68
N PRO A 4 2.15 4.71 45.57
CA PRO A 4 2.26 6.12 45.25
C PRO A 4 3.65 6.49 44.73
N ILE A 5 3.68 7.49 43.83
CA ILE A 5 4.86 8.11 43.20
C ILE A 5 5.41 9.14 44.20
N PRO A 6 6.76 9.22 44.43
CA PRO A 6 7.37 10.27 45.24
C PRO A 6 7.62 11.54 44.43
N PRO A 7 7.63 12.74 45.08
CA PRO A 7 7.79 14.02 44.41
C PRO A 7 9.26 14.36 44.15
N ILE A 8 9.51 14.87 42.93
CA ILE A 8 10.81 15.41 42.50
C ILE A 8 11.00 16.79 43.11
N ARG A 9 12.05 16.93 43.90
CA ARG A 9 12.53 18.22 44.48
C ARG A 9 13.22 19.05 43.41
N MET A 10 12.67 20.23 43.16
CA MET A 10 13.35 21.34 42.47
C MET A 10 14.54 21.81 43.34
N ALA A 11 15.73 21.77 42.77
CA ALA A 11 16.90 22.47 43.32
C ALA A 11 17.11 23.77 42.52
N VAL A 12 16.82 24.86 43.19
CA VAL A 12 17.14 26.23 42.83
C VAL A 12 18.61 26.46 43.20
N PHE A 13 19.44 26.90 42.26
CA PHE A 13 20.77 27.47 42.56
C PHE A 13 20.85 28.91 42.04
N PRO A 14 21.36 29.83 42.86
CA PRO A 14 21.31 31.27 42.60
C PRO A 14 22.46 31.84 41.85
N LEU A 15 22.15 32.95 41.20
CA LEU A 15 23.09 33.97 40.64
C LEU A 15 24.14 34.42 41.67
N LEU A 16 25.35 34.59 41.22
CA LEU A 16 26.31 35.53 41.82
C LEU A 16 27.10 36.26 40.72
N ALA A 17 26.86 37.56 40.68
CA ALA A 17 27.58 38.57 39.98
C ALA A 17 28.86 38.94 40.77
N ILE A 18 29.94 39.33 40.11
CA ILE A 18 31.01 40.21 40.63
C ILE A 18 31.82 40.71 39.39
N CYS A 19 31.62 41.96 38.96
CA CYS A 19 32.41 43.19 39.26
C CYS A 19 33.82 43.21 38.64
N LEU A 20 33.97 44.03 37.57
CA LEU A 20 34.67 45.36 37.61
C LEU A 20 36.09 45.36 38.14
N TRP A 21 37.03 45.74 37.26
CA TRP A 21 38.22 46.64 37.53
C TRP A 21 38.80 46.96 36.15
N LEU A 22 38.75 48.12 35.63
CA LEU A 22 39.23 49.50 35.79
C LEU A 22 40.79 49.66 35.80
N ILE A 23 41.23 50.56 34.88
CA ILE A 23 42.36 51.49 34.95
C ILE A 23 43.74 50.88 34.57
N GLY A 24 44.46 51.37 33.64
CA GLY A 24 44.93 52.69 33.27
C GLY A 24 46.33 52.60 32.67
N GLY A 25 46.71 53.57 31.96
CA GLY A 25 48.10 53.90 31.81
C GLY A 25 48.51 54.49 30.46
N CYS A 26 48.47 55.78 30.39
CA CYS A 26 49.13 56.65 29.41
C CYS A 26 50.65 56.52 29.37
N SER A 27 51.24 56.74 28.19
CA SER A 27 52.48 57.55 27.92
C SER A 27 52.81 57.30 26.45
N GLY A 28 52.77 58.19 25.54
CA GLY A 28 53.32 59.52 25.47
C GLY A 28 54.80 59.48 25.12
N ASN A 29 55.16 59.61 23.84
CA ASN A 29 56.35 60.38 23.53
C ASN A 29 56.33 60.93 22.09
N SER A 30 56.64 62.16 22.05
CA SER A 30 56.67 63.13 20.97
C SER A 30 57.91 63.05 20.10
N VAL A 31 57.71 63.27 18.81
CA VAL A 31 58.45 64.11 17.79
C VAL A 31 59.93 64.41 17.97
N PRO A 32 60.82 64.47 16.92
CA PRO A 32 60.80 65.66 16.11
C PRO A 32 60.85 65.45 14.58
N ALA A 33 60.38 66.52 13.92
CA ALA A 33 60.56 66.85 12.52
C ALA A 33 62.02 67.24 12.19
N ASP A 34 62.45 66.98 10.96
CA ASP A 34 63.07 67.92 10.05
C ASP A 34 63.53 67.20 8.78
N GLY A 35 63.36 67.82 7.63
CA GLY A 35 64.03 67.44 6.40
C GLY A 35 63.23 67.66 5.11
N ASP A 36 63.13 68.89 4.74
CA ASP A 36 62.84 69.38 3.40
C ASP A 36 63.60 68.69 2.28
N ALA A 37 62.98 68.24 1.22
CA ALA A 37 63.54 68.27 -0.15
C ALA A 37 62.45 68.07 -1.22
N ALA A 38 62.07 69.18 -1.80
CA ALA A 38 61.80 69.49 -3.20
C ALA A 38 61.27 68.39 -4.16
N GLN A 39 60.02 68.69 -4.59
CA GLN A 39 59.52 68.67 -5.96
C GLN A 39 60.25 67.86 -7.04
N LYS A 40 59.53 66.90 -7.62
CA LYS A 40 59.42 66.78 -9.10
C LYS A 40 58.06 66.25 -9.46
N SER A 41 57.23 67.13 -9.99
CA SER A 41 55.98 66.83 -10.77
C SER A 41 56.34 66.04 -12.01
N GLY A 42 55.97 64.77 -11.97
CA GLY A 42 55.92 63.92 -13.14
C GLY A 42 54.44 63.48 -13.34
N SER A 43 53.78 64.07 -14.32
CA SER A 43 52.47 63.67 -14.82
C SER A 43 52.65 62.31 -15.50
N GLY A 44 52.57 61.21 -14.72
CA GLY A 44 52.39 59.85 -15.22
C GLY A 44 50.96 59.40 -14.95
N GLY A 45 50.18 59.24 -16.00
CA GLY A 45 48.92 58.61 -15.90
C GLY A 45 49.04 57.20 -15.25
N PRO A 46 47.97 56.65 -14.66
CA PRO A 46 48.01 55.33 -14.02
C PRO A 46 48.57 54.32 -15.01
N PRO A 47 49.46 53.39 -14.58
CA PRO A 47 50.02 52.39 -15.48
C PRO A 47 48.87 51.58 -16.07
N THR A 48 48.72 51.65 -17.39
CA THR A 48 47.75 50.84 -18.15
C THR A 48 48.21 49.41 -18.06
N GLN A 49 47.64 48.67 -17.12
CA GLN A 49 47.88 47.22 -17.07
C GLN A 49 47.36 46.62 -18.37
N PRO A 50 48.10 45.65 -18.96
CA PRO A 50 47.63 44.99 -20.17
C PRO A 50 46.27 44.33 -19.89
N PRO A 51 45.33 44.30 -20.86
CA PRO A 51 44.04 43.69 -20.69
C PRO A 51 44.19 42.23 -20.29
N ALA A 52 43.47 41.80 -19.25
CA ALA A 52 43.51 40.41 -18.79
C ALA A 52 42.78 39.51 -19.75
N LEU A 53 43.37 38.37 -20.11
CA LEU A 53 42.72 37.34 -20.92
C LEU A 53 41.75 36.55 -20.06
N VAL A 54 40.47 36.49 -20.46
CA VAL A 54 39.39 35.85 -19.72
C VAL A 54 38.50 34.99 -20.64
N ARG A 55 37.96 33.91 -20.07
CA ARG A 55 36.81 33.20 -20.70
C ARG A 55 35.53 33.70 -20.11
N THR A 56 34.48 33.73 -20.91
CA THR A 56 33.17 34.22 -20.50
C THR A 56 32.07 33.20 -20.84
N ALA A 57 30.99 33.21 -20.06
CA ALA A 57 29.79 32.50 -20.35
C ALA A 57 28.57 33.44 -20.24
N VAL A 58 27.53 33.12 -20.96
CA VAL A 58 26.30 33.93 -20.96
C VAL A 58 25.39 33.52 -19.82
N ILE A 59 24.86 34.49 -19.07
CA ILE A 59 23.85 34.30 -18.04
C ILE A 59 22.56 33.78 -18.70
N ARG A 60 22.03 32.66 -18.23
CA ARG A 60 20.78 32.10 -18.69
C ARG A 60 19.67 32.37 -17.67
N GLN A 61 18.48 32.57 -18.15
CA GLN A 61 17.29 32.60 -17.32
C GLN A 61 16.50 31.34 -17.59
N GLU A 62 16.48 30.44 -16.63
CA GLU A 62 15.79 29.16 -16.75
C GLU A 62 15.06 28.87 -15.42
N PRO A 63 13.93 28.17 -15.46
CA PRO A 63 13.27 27.70 -14.24
C PRO A 63 14.11 26.65 -13.54
N VAL A 64 14.48 26.90 -12.30
CA VAL A 64 15.24 25.95 -11.44
C VAL A 64 14.33 25.44 -10.34
N ALA A 65 14.18 24.12 -10.27
CA ALA A 65 13.45 23.49 -9.19
C ALA A 65 14.43 23.05 -8.09
N PRO A 66 14.17 23.37 -6.83
CA PRO A 66 14.93 22.82 -5.72
C PRO A 66 14.75 21.31 -5.68
N VAL A 67 15.87 20.58 -5.60
CA VAL A 67 15.85 19.12 -5.42
C VAL A 67 16.29 18.83 -4.00
N PHE A 68 15.42 18.19 -3.25
CA PHE A 68 15.75 17.70 -1.92
C PHE A 68 15.59 16.19 -1.85
N ARG A 69 16.42 15.58 -1.04
CA ARG A 69 16.49 14.13 -0.90
C ARG A 69 16.14 13.76 0.53
N ALA A 70 15.40 12.69 0.67
CA ALA A 70 15.09 12.12 1.96
C ALA A 70 15.06 10.60 1.87
N VAL A 71 15.37 9.96 2.97
CA VAL A 71 15.41 8.49 3.05
C VAL A 71 14.11 7.98 3.65
N GLY A 72 13.63 6.88 3.11
CA GLY A 72 12.42 6.20 3.60
C GLY A 72 12.57 4.69 3.57
N ASN A 73 11.62 4.01 4.18
CA ASN A 73 11.55 2.56 4.22
C ASN A 73 10.40 2.06 3.35
N ILE A 74 10.67 0.97 2.62
CA ILE A 74 9.67 0.28 1.81
C ILE A 74 8.76 -0.53 2.72
N ARG A 75 7.45 -0.37 2.54
CA ARG A 75 6.40 -1.12 3.22
C ARG A 75 5.43 -1.72 2.21
N PRO A 76 4.86 -2.89 2.47
CA PRO A 76 3.78 -3.41 1.65
C PRO A 76 2.54 -2.53 1.82
N ARG A 77 1.81 -2.30 0.73
CA ARG A 77 0.54 -1.57 0.79
C ARG A 77 -0.53 -2.33 1.57
N HIS A 78 -0.60 -3.64 1.38
CA HIS A 78 -1.51 -4.52 2.09
C HIS A 78 -0.71 -5.49 2.95
N PHE A 79 -0.92 -5.38 4.24
CA PHE A 79 -0.26 -6.18 5.27
C PHE A 79 -1.33 -6.69 6.22
N SER A 80 -1.45 -8.00 6.36
CA SER A 80 -2.48 -8.60 7.21
C SER A 80 -1.90 -9.69 8.08
N LYS A 81 -2.17 -9.60 9.37
CA LYS A 81 -2.00 -10.72 10.31
C LYS A 81 -3.24 -11.60 10.20
N VAL A 82 -3.14 -12.68 9.45
CA VAL A 82 -4.24 -13.64 9.29
C VAL A 82 -4.39 -14.41 10.59
N ALA A 83 -5.61 -14.37 11.15
CA ALA A 83 -5.89 -14.95 12.46
C ALA A 83 -6.82 -16.17 12.32
N SER A 84 -6.74 -17.08 13.31
CA SER A 84 -7.64 -18.23 13.40
C SER A 84 -9.08 -17.81 13.68
N GLY A 85 -10.03 -18.40 12.96
CA GLY A 85 -11.46 -18.18 13.14
C GLY A 85 -12.07 -18.96 14.31
N ALA A 86 -11.37 -19.99 14.85
CA ALA A 86 -11.84 -20.88 15.90
C ALA A 86 -10.71 -21.28 16.85
N ASP A 87 -11.08 -21.86 17.98
CA ASP A 87 -10.16 -22.47 18.94
C ASP A 87 -9.83 -23.89 18.52
N GLY A 88 -8.57 -24.33 18.73
CA GLY A 88 -8.19 -25.72 18.50
C GLY A 88 -6.70 -25.93 18.30
N VAL A 89 -6.32 -27.21 18.15
CA VAL A 89 -4.95 -27.62 17.85
C VAL A 89 -4.74 -27.59 16.34
N VAL A 90 -3.63 -27.04 15.88
CA VAL A 90 -3.24 -27.04 14.46
C VAL A 90 -2.91 -28.47 14.04
N ALA A 91 -3.70 -29.00 13.10
CA ALA A 91 -3.49 -30.32 12.52
C ALA A 91 -2.56 -30.27 11.30
N GLU A 92 -2.74 -29.25 10.46
CA GLU A 92 -1.98 -29.08 9.22
C GLU A 92 -1.57 -27.61 9.06
N TYR A 93 -0.31 -27.39 8.66
CA TYR A 93 0.28 -26.09 8.35
C TYR A 93 1.31 -26.29 7.23
N PRO A 94 0.88 -26.27 5.96
CA PRO A 94 1.74 -26.61 4.82
C PRO A 94 2.52 -25.42 4.23
N MET A 95 2.71 -24.33 4.99
CA MET A 95 3.26 -23.07 4.51
C MET A 95 4.61 -22.77 5.15
N GLU A 96 5.50 -22.09 4.40
CA GLU A 96 6.81 -21.62 4.87
C GLU A 96 6.97 -20.11 4.64
N VAL A 97 7.85 -19.48 5.44
CA VAL A 97 8.21 -18.07 5.24
C VAL A 97 8.85 -17.88 3.86
N GLY A 98 8.35 -16.93 3.09
CA GLY A 98 8.80 -16.65 1.72
C GLY A 98 7.90 -17.24 0.65
N ASP A 99 6.98 -18.13 0.98
CA ASP A 99 6.03 -18.70 0.02
C ASP A 99 5.08 -17.63 -0.52
N PHE A 100 4.76 -17.77 -1.81
CA PHE A 100 3.70 -17.00 -2.45
C PHE A 100 2.40 -17.81 -2.43
N VAL A 101 1.34 -17.21 -1.91
CA VAL A 101 0.01 -17.83 -1.83
C VAL A 101 -1.02 -17.00 -2.57
N GLN A 102 -1.99 -17.68 -3.19
CA GLN A 102 -3.15 -17.06 -3.81
C GLN A 102 -4.31 -16.93 -2.83
N ALA A 103 -5.20 -15.99 -3.09
CA ALA A 103 -6.44 -15.83 -2.32
C ALA A 103 -7.22 -17.16 -2.27
N GLY A 104 -7.72 -17.52 -1.08
CA GLY A 104 -8.42 -18.77 -0.84
C GLY A 104 -7.54 -19.98 -0.56
N THR A 105 -6.22 -19.92 -0.75
CA THR A 105 -5.29 -21.01 -0.41
C THR A 105 -5.39 -21.35 1.07
N LEU A 106 -5.40 -22.64 1.39
CA LEU A 106 -5.42 -23.13 2.77
C LEU A 106 -4.08 -22.84 3.45
N LEU A 107 -4.13 -22.07 4.51
CA LEU A 107 -2.95 -21.69 5.32
C LEU A 107 -2.78 -22.57 6.53
N SER A 108 -3.88 -22.87 7.24
CA SER A 108 -3.86 -23.80 8.36
C SER A 108 -5.21 -24.48 8.51
N LYS A 109 -5.17 -25.70 9.07
CA LYS A 109 -6.35 -26.49 9.42
C LYS A 109 -6.25 -26.91 10.88
N LEU A 110 -7.27 -26.61 11.64
CA LEU A 110 -7.39 -27.08 13.02
C LEU A 110 -7.97 -28.50 13.03
N ARG A 111 -7.69 -29.24 14.12
CA ARG A 111 -8.26 -30.57 14.36
C ARG A 111 -9.78 -30.49 14.40
N MET A 112 -10.47 -31.39 13.69
CA MET A 112 -11.91 -31.28 13.43
C MET A 112 -12.71 -32.54 13.84
N GLU A 113 -12.06 -33.61 14.31
CA GLU A 113 -12.73 -34.93 14.54
C GLU A 113 -13.98 -34.79 15.39
N SER A 114 -13.93 -34.03 16.49
CA SER A 114 -15.10 -33.80 17.36
C SER A 114 -16.21 -33.01 16.66
N THR A 115 -15.85 -32.00 15.88
CA THR A 115 -16.81 -31.16 15.16
C THR A 115 -17.48 -31.92 14.01
N GLU A 116 -16.75 -32.78 13.33
CA GLU A 116 -17.29 -33.65 12.27
C GLU A 116 -18.26 -34.68 12.83
N LEU A 117 -17.95 -35.30 13.98
CA LEU A 117 -18.85 -36.22 14.67
C LEU A 117 -20.13 -35.50 15.12
N GLU A 118 -20.03 -34.33 15.73
CA GLU A 118 -21.20 -33.52 16.13
C GLU A 118 -22.06 -33.13 14.93
N LEU A 119 -21.43 -32.70 13.83
CA LEU A 119 -22.15 -32.38 12.59
C LEU A 119 -22.89 -33.59 12.04
N ALA A 120 -22.25 -34.77 12.00
CA ALA A 120 -22.86 -36.00 11.54
C ALA A 120 -24.06 -36.45 12.43
N GLU A 121 -23.95 -36.27 13.74
CA GLU A 121 -25.04 -36.50 14.70
C GLU A 121 -26.24 -35.59 14.39
N GLN A 122 -26.01 -34.30 14.22
CA GLN A 122 -27.10 -33.34 13.96
C GLN A 122 -27.71 -33.50 12.57
N GLU A 123 -26.91 -33.90 11.58
CA GLU A 123 -27.46 -34.30 10.25
C GLU A 123 -28.30 -35.56 10.32
N ALA A 124 -27.97 -36.52 11.19
CA ALA A 124 -28.81 -37.67 11.46
C ALA A 124 -30.14 -37.25 12.12
N MET A 125 -30.10 -36.26 13.04
CA MET A 125 -31.31 -35.72 13.68
C MET A 125 -32.20 -34.99 12.68
N VAL A 126 -31.66 -34.31 11.65
CA VAL A 126 -32.45 -33.74 10.54
C VAL A 126 -33.26 -34.85 9.86
N ARG A 127 -32.64 -36.01 9.53
CA ARG A 127 -33.31 -37.13 8.90
C ARG A 127 -34.46 -37.70 9.77
N VAL A 128 -34.27 -37.73 11.10
CA VAL A 128 -35.34 -38.15 12.02
C VAL A 128 -36.51 -37.18 11.96
N ARG A 129 -36.28 -35.86 11.99
CA ARG A 129 -37.32 -34.83 11.90
C ARG A 129 -38.04 -34.84 10.54
N GLU A 130 -37.32 -35.14 9.46
CA GLU A 130 -37.88 -35.30 8.13
C GLU A 130 -38.86 -36.51 8.09
N ALA A 131 -38.47 -37.62 8.69
CA ALA A 131 -39.31 -38.82 8.79
C ALA A 131 -40.54 -38.55 9.67
N GLU A 132 -40.41 -37.84 10.81
CA GLU A 132 -41.53 -37.44 11.68
C GLU A 132 -42.55 -36.57 10.92
N LEU A 133 -42.06 -35.59 10.13
CA LEU A 133 -42.92 -34.74 9.31
C LEU A 133 -43.64 -35.58 8.23
N ALA A 134 -42.92 -36.44 7.51
CA ALA A 134 -43.49 -37.29 6.47
C ALA A 134 -44.58 -38.25 7.00
N GLU A 135 -44.39 -38.79 8.24
CA GLU A 135 -45.41 -39.60 8.90
C GLU A 135 -46.68 -38.81 9.20
N LEU A 136 -46.56 -37.52 9.57
CA LEU A 136 -47.68 -36.63 9.84
C LEU A 136 -48.38 -36.15 8.56
N GLU A 137 -47.64 -36.03 7.45
CA GLU A 137 -48.18 -35.59 6.15
C GLU A 137 -48.90 -36.73 5.39
N THR A 138 -48.46 -37.97 5.58
CA THR A 138 -48.98 -39.11 4.84
C THR A 138 -49.79 -39.99 5.77
N PRO A 139 -51.15 -39.98 5.68
CA PRO A 139 -51.98 -40.93 6.42
C PRO A 139 -51.62 -42.37 6.06
N ARG A 140 -51.75 -43.30 7.02
CA ARG A 140 -51.54 -44.72 6.75
C ARG A 140 -52.55 -45.21 5.78
N ARG A 141 -52.11 -45.88 4.72
CA ARG A 141 -52.95 -46.33 3.64
C ARG A 141 -54.03 -47.31 4.13
N GLU A 142 -53.68 -48.17 5.08
CA GLU A 142 -54.57 -49.15 5.67
C GLU A 142 -55.74 -48.46 6.41
N ASP A 143 -55.44 -47.38 7.19
CA ASP A 143 -56.50 -46.63 7.93
C ASP A 143 -57.46 -45.92 6.97
N VAL A 144 -56.92 -45.40 5.84
CA VAL A 144 -57.72 -44.75 4.82
C VAL A 144 -58.65 -45.79 4.10
N GLU A 145 -58.10 -46.95 3.73
CA GLU A 145 -58.83 -48.04 3.07
C GLU A 145 -59.93 -48.57 3.99
N GLU A 146 -59.67 -48.77 5.29
CA GLU A 146 -60.70 -49.18 6.27
C GLU A 146 -61.81 -48.16 6.40
N ALA A 147 -61.47 -46.88 6.54
CA ALA A 147 -62.48 -45.81 6.65
C ALA A 147 -63.31 -45.67 5.37
N GLN A 148 -62.73 -45.84 4.18
CA GLN A 148 -63.46 -45.86 2.91
C GLN A 148 -64.42 -47.05 2.79
N ALA A 149 -63.97 -48.28 3.12
CA ALA A 149 -64.77 -49.45 3.13
C ALA A 149 -65.98 -49.33 4.08
N ARG A 150 -65.79 -48.67 5.23
CA ARG A 150 -66.86 -48.37 6.19
C ARG A 150 -67.89 -47.43 5.61
N VAL A 151 -67.48 -46.37 4.88
CA VAL A 151 -68.36 -45.44 4.21
C VAL A 151 -69.20 -46.20 3.14
N GLU A 152 -68.57 -47.01 2.29
CA GLU A 152 -69.20 -47.77 1.23
C GLU A 152 -70.23 -48.74 1.80
N SER A 153 -69.95 -49.45 2.87
CA SER A 153 -70.90 -50.34 3.56
C SER A 153 -72.12 -49.58 4.06
N LEU A 154 -71.97 -48.39 4.67
CA LEU A 154 -73.07 -47.58 5.18
C LEU A 154 -73.82 -46.84 4.08
N GLU A 155 -73.19 -46.57 2.92
CA GLU A 155 -73.91 -46.07 1.72
C GLU A 155 -74.94 -47.09 1.20
N VAL A 156 -74.48 -48.35 1.09
CA VAL A 156 -75.37 -49.44 0.70
C VAL A 156 -76.56 -49.59 1.70
N THR A 157 -76.27 -49.48 3.00
CA THR A 157 -77.28 -49.56 4.06
C THR A 157 -78.28 -48.42 3.98
N ALA A 158 -77.81 -47.17 3.81
CA ALA A 158 -78.67 -45.99 3.68
C ALA A 158 -79.52 -46.04 2.39
N ALA A 159 -78.97 -46.50 1.26
CA ALA A 159 -79.70 -46.70 0.00
C ALA A 159 -80.75 -47.78 0.11
N ASN A 160 -80.49 -48.85 0.86
CA ASN A 160 -81.51 -49.89 1.10
C ASN A 160 -82.65 -49.35 1.98
N ALA A 161 -82.35 -48.63 3.06
CA ALA A 161 -83.37 -48.01 3.91
C ALA A 161 -84.21 -46.97 3.16
N GLN A 162 -83.61 -46.20 2.28
CA GLN A 162 -84.33 -45.25 1.40
C GLN A 162 -85.33 -45.97 0.46
N ARG A 163 -84.86 -46.99 -0.23
CA ARG A 163 -85.72 -47.77 -1.12
C ARG A 163 -86.90 -48.37 -0.34
N ARG A 164 -86.64 -48.90 0.85
CA ARG A 164 -87.73 -49.47 1.69
C ARG A 164 -88.71 -48.40 2.13
N LEU A 165 -88.30 -47.22 2.48
CA LEU A 165 -89.15 -46.10 2.82
C LEU A 165 -89.98 -45.67 1.61
N GLU A 166 -89.42 -45.56 0.42
CA GLU A 166 -90.13 -45.24 -0.82
C GLU A 166 -91.26 -46.27 -1.15
N GLU A 167 -90.90 -47.56 -0.97
CA GLU A 167 -91.91 -48.64 -1.11
C GLU A 167 -93.07 -48.48 -0.10
N LEU A 168 -92.80 -48.29 1.18
CA LEU A 168 -93.79 -48.09 2.22
C LEU A 168 -94.65 -46.84 1.97
N ARG A 169 -94.08 -45.75 1.52
CA ARG A 169 -94.85 -44.55 1.11
C ARG A 169 -95.76 -44.81 -0.11
N ALA A 170 -95.26 -45.59 -1.06
CA ALA A 170 -96.08 -45.96 -2.22
C ALA A 170 -97.29 -46.89 -1.87
N LEU A 171 -97.05 -47.83 -0.94
CA LEU A 171 -98.10 -48.71 -0.39
C LEU A 171 -99.12 -47.94 0.47
N SER A 172 -98.64 -47.00 1.33
CA SER A 172 -99.55 -46.14 2.12
C SER A 172 -100.45 -45.27 1.26
N ARG A 173 -99.98 -44.73 0.13
CA ARG A 173 -100.82 -44.00 -0.86
C ARG A 173 -101.89 -44.83 -1.48
N ARG A 174 -101.77 -46.16 -1.49
CA ARG A 174 -102.75 -47.14 -2.01
C ARG A 174 -103.60 -47.70 -0.89
N GLY A 175 -103.44 -47.20 0.35
CA GLY A 175 -104.19 -47.70 1.51
C GLY A 175 -103.79 -49.09 2.01
N ALA A 176 -102.55 -49.56 1.61
CA ALA A 176 -102.06 -50.92 1.89
C ALA A 176 -100.94 -50.95 2.94
N ALA A 177 -100.58 -49.81 3.57
CA ALA A 177 -99.63 -49.75 4.69
C ALA A 177 -100.12 -48.88 5.81
N ASN A 178 -99.74 -49.23 7.08
CA ASN A 178 -100.12 -48.50 8.28
C ASN A 178 -99.26 -47.22 8.41
N PRO A 179 -99.79 -46.10 8.85
CA PRO A 179 -99.05 -44.88 9.12
C PRO A 179 -97.85 -45.08 10.07
N SER A 180 -97.96 -46.01 11.02
CA SER A 180 -96.83 -46.39 11.94
C SER A 180 -95.68 -47.04 11.20
N GLU A 181 -95.95 -47.90 10.19
CA GLU A 181 -94.86 -48.53 9.40
C GLU A 181 -94.13 -47.57 8.54
N VAL A 182 -94.80 -46.55 8.02
CA VAL A 182 -94.12 -45.47 7.25
C VAL A 182 -93.21 -44.68 8.17
N LYS A 183 -93.70 -44.38 9.39
CA LYS A 183 -92.91 -43.68 10.39
C LYS A 183 -91.68 -44.51 10.83
N ASP A 184 -91.81 -45.79 11.09
CA ASP A 184 -90.74 -46.70 11.41
C ASP A 184 -89.72 -46.78 10.25
N GLY A 185 -90.20 -46.74 8.99
CA GLY A 185 -89.31 -46.63 7.82
C GLY A 185 -88.57 -45.27 7.71
N GLU A 186 -89.21 -44.16 8.09
CA GLU A 186 -88.61 -42.86 8.15
C GLU A 186 -87.53 -42.81 9.22
N ASP A 187 -87.82 -43.28 10.41
CA ASP A 187 -86.85 -43.33 11.55
C ASP A 187 -85.67 -44.25 11.19
N ALA A 188 -85.90 -45.39 10.52
CA ALA A 188 -84.85 -46.28 10.05
C ALA A 188 -83.95 -45.63 8.97
N TYR A 189 -84.53 -44.90 8.02
CA TYR A 189 -83.74 -44.14 6.99
C TYR A 189 -82.97 -43.03 7.60
N ASP A 190 -83.52 -42.23 8.49
CA ASP A 190 -82.88 -41.14 9.16
C ASP A 190 -81.71 -41.63 10.00
N ALA A 191 -81.90 -42.75 10.73
CA ALA A 191 -80.80 -43.37 11.47
C ALA A 191 -79.61 -43.84 10.56
N ALA A 192 -79.99 -44.53 9.42
CA ALA A 192 -78.95 -44.96 8.46
C ALA A 192 -78.24 -43.79 7.80
N ARG A 193 -78.97 -42.70 7.46
CA ARG A 193 -78.37 -41.47 6.91
C ARG A 193 -77.43 -40.79 7.89
N GLN A 194 -77.80 -40.70 9.18
CA GLN A 194 -76.92 -40.10 10.20
C GLN A 194 -75.66 -40.91 10.40
N ASN A 195 -75.78 -42.27 10.40
CA ASN A 195 -74.62 -43.15 10.48
C ASN A 195 -73.63 -42.95 9.30
N LEU A 196 -74.21 -42.80 8.07
CA LEU A 196 -73.39 -42.50 6.88
C LEU A 196 -72.67 -41.15 6.98
N VAL A 197 -73.38 -40.09 7.45
CA VAL A 197 -72.74 -38.78 7.66
C VAL A 197 -71.60 -38.86 8.68
N ALA A 198 -71.80 -39.57 9.78
CA ALA A 198 -70.76 -39.78 10.80
C ALA A 198 -69.59 -40.54 10.20
N ALA A 199 -69.83 -41.60 9.42
CA ALA A 199 -68.72 -42.35 8.78
C ALA A 199 -67.92 -41.49 7.76
N LYS A 200 -68.67 -40.70 6.94
CA LYS A 200 -67.97 -39.75 6.02
C LYS A 200 -67.12 -38.74 6.75
N ALA A 201 -67.55 -38.21 7.88
CA ALA A 201 -66.79 -37.31 8.71
C ALA A 201 -65.51 -37.98 9.29
N VAL A 202 -65.61 -39.24 9.70
CA VAL A 202 -64.46 -40.04 10.15
C VAL A 202 -63.45 -40.28 9.02
N CYS A 203 -63.98 -40.73 7.84
CA CYS A 203 -63.18 -40.94 6.65
C CYS A 203 -62.42 -39.66 6.23
N GLN A 204 -63.08 -38.51 6.21
CA GLN A 204 -62.49 -37.22 5.94
C GLN A 204 -61.43 -36.89 6.95
N LYS A 205 -61.62 -37.12 8.24
CA LYS A 205 -60.67 -36.92 9.30
C LYS A 205 -59.39 -37.79 9.11
N VAL A 206 -59.55 -39.06 8.76
CA VAL A 206 -58.45 -39.99 8.51
C VAL A 206 -57.68 -39.58 7.25
N THR A 207 -58.38 -39.28 6.15
CA THR A 207 -57.76 -38.85 4.88
C THR A 207 -57.03 -37.51 4.99
N SER A 208 -57.50 -36.57 5.82
CA SER A 208 -56.81 -35.28 6.02
C SER A 208 -55.54 -35.40 6.87
N GLY A 209 -55.30 -36.54 7.48
CA GLY A 209 -54.08 -36.77 8.29
C GLY A 209 -54.03 -35.98 9.58
N ALA A 210 -52.82 -35.63 10.01
CA ALA A 210 -52.63 -34.82 11.20
C ALA A 210 -53.17 -33.39 11.03
N ARG A 211 -53.54 -32.77 12.14
CA ARG A 211 -54.00 -31.35 12.13
C ARG A 211 -52.92 -30.44 11.61
N GLU A 212 -53.33 -29.40 10.89
CA GLU A 212 -52.44 -28.41 10.27
C GLU A 212 -51.47 -27.82 11.28
N GLU A 213 -51.92 -27.50 12.50
CA GLU A 213 -51.08 -26.93 13.53
C GLU A 213 -49.97 -27.92 13.96
N VAL A 214 -50.26 -29.22 13.99
CA VAL A 214 -49.27 -30.27 14.34
C VAL A 214 -48.23 -30.42 13.23
N ARG A 215 -48.68 -30.39 11.97
CA ARG A 215 -47.75 -30.41 10.82
C ARG A 215 -46.84 -29.17 10.80
N GLN A 216 -47.42 -27.97 11.02
CA GLN A 216 -46.67 -26.73 11.09
C GLN A 216 -45.64 -26.74 12.25
N GLN A 217 -46.03 -27.31 13.39
CA GLN A 217 -45.12 -27.49 14.53
C GLN A 217 -43.96 -28.43 14.18
N ALA A 218 -44.23 -29.54 13.50
CA ALA A 218 -43.20 -30.49 13.08
C ALA A 218 -42.27 -29.85 12.01
N ALA A 219 -42.84 -29.13 11.04
CA ALA A 219 -42.09 -28.40 10.03
C ALA A 219 -41.19 -27.35 10.66
N ALA A 220 -41.66 -26.57 11.64
CA ALA A 220 -40.87 -25.60 12.36
C ALA A 220 -39.70 -26.24 13.15
N ARG A 221 -39.92 -27.42 13.74
CA ARG A 221 -38.86 -28.18 14.41
C ARG A 221 -37.79 -28.67 13.43
N LEU A 222 -38.20 -29.14 12.24
CA LEU A 222 -37.30 -29.53 11.18
C LEU A 222 -36.46 -28.33 10.71
N GLU A 223 -37.09 -27.19 10.48
CA GLU A 223 -36.41 -25.97 10.06
C GLU A 223 -35.36 -25.54 11.12
N ALA A 224 -35.75 -25.52 12.39
CA ALA A 224 -34.83 -25.19 13.49
C ALA A 224 -33.60 -26.14 13.51
N GLN A 225 -33.84 -27.46 13.29
CA GLN A 225 -32.78 -28.44 13.23
C GLN A 225 -31.85 -28.22 12.02
N ARG A 226 -32.41 -27.89 10.85
CA ARG A 226 -31.61 -27.55 9.65
C ARG A 226 -30.77 -26.31 9.88
N LYS A 227 -31.30 -25.29 10.55
CA LYS A 227 -30.54 -24.08 10.92
C LYS A 227 -29.40 -24.39 11.90
N HIS A 228 -29.61 -25.32 12.79
CA HIS A 228 -28.54 -25.79 13.69
C HIS A 228 -27.40 -26.50 12.94
N VAL A 229 -27.72 -27.31 11.93
CA VAL A 229 -26.72 -27.95 11.06
C VAL A 229 -25.96 -26.89 10.23
N GLU A 230 -26.64 -25.87 9.70
CA GLU A 230 -26.00 -24.74 9.01
C GLU A 230 -25.01 -24.01 9.92
N PHE A 231 -25.38 -23.77 11.17
CA PHE A 231 -24.48 -23.17 12.16
C PHE A 231 -23.24 -24.01 12.40
N LEU A 232 -23.37 -25.32 12.60
CA LEU A 232 -22.21 -26.21 12.78
C LEU A 232 -21.31 -26.31 11.55
N ARG A 233 -21.89 -26.24 10.35
CA ARG A 233 -21.13 -26.16 9.09
C ARG A 233 -20.31 -24.87 9.03
N ALA A 234 -20.88 -23.75 9.44
CA ALA A 234 -20.16 -22.47 9.52
C ALA A 234 -19.05 -22.50 10.58
N GLU A 235 -19.29 -23.15 11.74
CA GLU A 235 -18.24 -23.34 12.76
C GLU A 235 -17.12 -24.26 12.26
N ARG A 236 -17.43 -25.29 11.50
CA ARG A 236 -16.42 -26.16 10.85
C ARG A 236 -15.57 -25.34 9.86
N GLU A 237 -16.20 -24.49 9.04
CA GLU A 237 -15.45 -23.67 8.06
C GLU A 237 -14.47 -22.69 8.74
N LYS A 238 -14.81 -22.16 9.90
CA LYS A 238 -13.89 -21.31 10.69
C LYS A 238 -12.62 -22.01 11.17
N ARG A 239 -12.57 -23.35 11.14
CA ARG A 239 -11.39 -24.14 11.46
C ARG A 239 -10.37 -24.22 10.33
N PHE A 240 -10.76 -23.75 9.13
CA PHE A 240 -9.86 -23.56 8.01
C PHE A 240 -9.47 -22.09 7.94
N THR A 241 -8.20 -21.79 8.05
CA THR A 241 -7.68 -20.45 7.81
C THR A 241 -7.21 -20.37 6.37
N ARG A 242 -7.77 -19.43 5.60
CA ARG A 242 -7.44 -19.23 4.18
C ARG A 242 -6.84 -17.85 3.95
N ALA A 243 -6.03 -17.73 2.88
CA ALA A 243 -5.46 -16.45 2.46
C ALA A 243 -6.55 -15.48 2.01
N PRO A 244 -6.61 -14.24 2.56
CA PRO A 244 -7.60 -13.26 2.18
C PRO A 244 -7.30 -12.57 0.85
N PHE A 245 -6.06 -12.58 0.39
CA PHE A 245 -5.56 -12.01 -0.86
C PHE A 245 -4.26 -12.69 -1.29
N ASP A 246 -3.84 -12.45 -2.55
CA ASP A 246 -2.58 -12.94 -3.08
C ASP A 246 -1.40 -12.21 -2.42
N GLY A 247 -0.40 -12.95 -1.96
CA GLY A 247 0.74 -12.32 -1.28
C GLY A 247 1.81 -13.30 -0.84
N PHE A 248 2.82 -12.75 -0.19
CA PHE A 248 3.95 -13.50 0.36
C PHE A 248 3.80 -13.67 1.86
N ILE A 249 4.16 -14.83 2.37
CA ILE A 249 4.24 -15.10 3.80
C ILE A 249 5.52 -14.47 4.34
N VAL A 250 5.34 -13.50 5.27
CA VAL A 250 6.46 -12.74 5.84
C VAL A 250 6.85 -13.28 7.21
N VAL A 251 5.86 -13.68 8.02
CA VAL A 251 6.08 -14.18 9.37
C VAL A 251 5.11 -15.32 9.65
N GLU A 252 5.63 -16.40 10.22
CA GLU A 252 4.84 -17.48 10.81
C GLU A 252 4.63 -17.22 12.30
N HIS A 253 3.42 -17.48 12.78
CA HIS A 253 3.06 -17.30 14.18
C HIS A 253 2.64 -18.61 14.85
N THR A 254 2.53 -19.70 14.09
CA THR A 254 2.06 -21.00 14.60
C THR A 254 2.77 -22.16 13.91
N TYR A 255 2.67 -23.33 14.55
CA TYR A 255 3.23 -24.59 14.06
C TYR A 255 2.25 -25.75 14.29
N VAL A 256 2.43 -26.84 13.56
CA VAL A 256 1.63 -28.06 13.74
C VAL A 256 1.73 -28.55 15.20
N GLY A 257 0.60 -28.91 15.79
CA GLY A 257 0.49 -29.34 17.18
C GLY A 257 0.28 -28.22 18.19
N GLN A 258 0.43 -26.97 17.81
CA GLN A 258 0.18 -25.82 18.70
C GLN A 258 -1.33 -25.58 18.89
N TRP A 259 -1.70 -25.17 20.11
CA TRP A 259 -3.05 -24.69 20.41
C TRP A 259 -3.20 -23.24 19.98
N LEU A 260 -4.23 -22.95 19.17
CA LEU A 260 -4.64 -21.57 18.81
C LEU A 260 -5.95 -21.23 19.49
N SER A 261 -6.04 -20.00 19.96
CA SER A 261 -7.31 -19.40 20.38
C SER A 261 -7.92 -18.62 19.23
N LYS A 262 -9.23 -18.46 19.23
CA LYS A 262 -9.94 -17.62 18.25
C LYS A 262 -9.35 -16.20 18.24
N GLY A 263 -8.98 -15.70 17.06
CA GLY A 263 -8.30 -14.41 16.90
C GLY A 263 -6.78 -14.46 17.08
N ALA A 264 -6.19 -15.61 17.46
CA ALA A 264 -4.73 -15.74 17.51
C ALA A 264 -4.14 -15.70 16.11
N PRO A 265 -3.00 -14.99 15.91
CA PRO A 265 -2.36 -14.90 14.62
C PRO A 265 -1.82 -16.27 14.15
N VAL A 266 -2.06 -16.61 12.90
CA VAL A 266 -1.55 -17.81 12.23
C VAL A 266 -0.28 -17.48 11.47
N LEU A 267 -0.34 -16.48 10.61
CA LEU A 267 0.78 -15.96 9.84
C LEU A 267 0.55 -14.48 9.47
N THR A 268 1.59 -13.84 8.97
CA THR A 268 1.51 -12.51 8.39
C THR A 268 1.69 -12.59 6.89
N LEU A 269 0.72 -12.03 6.15
CA LEU A 269 0.69 -11.99 4.70
C LEU A 269 0.90 -10.55 4.21
N ALA A 270 1.78 -10.37 3.23
CA ALA A 270 2.10 -9.09 2.62
C ALA A 270 1.92 -9.15 1.10
N ARG A 271 1.24 -8.15 0.54
CA ARG A 271 1.15 -7.97 -0.91
C ARG A 271 2.27 -7.07 -1.38
N LEU A 272 3.11 -7.56 -2.28
CA LEU A 272 4.31 -6.88 -2.76
C LEU A 272 4.28 -6.52 -4.26
N ASP A 273 3.14 -6.60 -4.92
CA ASP A 273 2.92 -6.11 -6.29
C ASP A 273 2.96 -4.58 -6.36
N GLU A 274 2.42 -3.92 -5.36
CA GLU A 274 2.47 -2.47 -5.16
C GLU A 274 3.01 -2.19 -3.75
N VAL A 275 4.07 -1.40 -3.67
CA VAL A 275 4.71 -1.05 -2.41
C VAL A 275 4.66 0.45 -2.17
N GLU A 276 4.75 0.83 -0.91
CA GLU A 276 4.77 2.21 -0.45
C GLU A 276 6.10 2.50 0.24
N VAL A 277 6.68 3.65 -0.06
CA VAL A 277 7.85 4.17 0.65
C VAL A 277 7.37 5.28 1.59
N GLU A 278 7.55 5.07 2.87
CA GLU A 278 7.31 6.10 3.88
C GLU A 278 8.58 6.92 4.07
N VAL A 279 8.54 8.16 3.64
CA VAL A 279 9.65 9.10 3.68
C VAL A 279 9.33 10.19 4.68
N LEU A 280 10.24 10.48 5.60
CA LEU A 280 10.09 11.57 6.55
C LEU A 280 10.68 12.86 5.97
N ILE A 281 9.85 13.87 5.81
CA ILE A 281 10.21 15.16 5.20
C ILE A 281 10.14 16.26 6.26
N ASP A 282 11.18 17.08 6.34
CA ASP A 282 11.22 18.22 7.24
C ASP A 282 10.12 19.25 6.94
N GLN A 283 9.62 19.89 7.99
CA GLN A 283 8.54 20.88 7.92
C GLN A 283 8.80 21.97 6.89
N GLN A 284 10.05 22.40 6.71
CA GLN A 284 10.44 23.47 5.78
C GLN A 284 10.19 23.14 4.29
N TYR A 285 10.10 21.85 3.94
CA TYR A 285 9.92 21.39 2.56
C TYR A 285 8.52 20.87 2.27
N ILE A 286 7.70 20.68 3.30
CA ILE A 286 6.42 19.95 3.16
C ILE A 286 5.44 20.66 2.21
N ASP A 287 5.41 21.99 2.23
CA ASP A 287 4.53 22.80 1.38
C ASP A 287 4.84 22.69 -0.11
N GLN A 288 6.04 22.18 -0.45
CA GLN A 288 6.48 21.99 -1.84
C GLN A 288 6.08 20.60 -2.38
N ILE A 289 5.63 19.70 -1.50
CA ILE A 289 5.25 18.33 -1.87
C ILE A 289 3.74 18.25 -2.02
N LEU A 290 3.31 18.00 -3.25
CA LEU A 290 1.91 17.83 -3.57
C LEU A 290 1.60 16.38 -3.94
N PRO A 291 0.45 15.84 -3.48
CA PRO A 291 -0.03 14.55 -3.95
C PRO A 291 -0.13 14.49 -5.48
N GLY A 292 0.18 13.34 -6.07
CA GLY A 292 0.18 13.12 -7.52
C GLY A 292 1.48 13.50 -8.24
N ARG A 293 2.47 14.09 -7.57
CA ARG A 293 3.78 14.37 -8.19
C ARG A 293 4.64 13.12 -8.33
N GLU A 294 5.39 13.06 -9.43
CA GLU A 294 6.40 12.02 -9.65
C GLU A 294 7.61 12.27 -8.74
N VAL A 295 8.16 11.18 -8.22
CA VAL A 295 9.34 11.14 -7.37
C VAL A 295 10.29 10.08 -7.91
N THR A 296 11.56 10.42 -8.02
CA THR A 296 12.60 9.44 -8.36
C THR A 296 13.14 8.82 -7.07
N LEU A 297 13.09 7.48 -7.02
CA LEU A 297 13.59 6.71 -5.88
C LEU A 297 14.81 5.94 -6.29
N SER A 298 15.89 6.07 -5.52
CA SER A 298 17.13 5.32 -5.67
C SER A 298 17.21 4.26 -4.59
N ILE A 299 17.21 2.98 -4.98
CA ILE A 299 17.20 1.84 -4.07
C ILE A 299 18.48 1.04 -4.25
N GLN A 300 19.20 0.82 -3.16
CA GLN A 300 20.46 0.09 -3.17
C GLN A 300 20.20 -1.42 -3.14
N GLY A 301 20.91 -2.19 -3.96
CA GLY A 301 20.85 -3.66 -3.94
C GLY A 301 19.76 -4.28 -4.82
N SER A 302 19.00 -3.51 -5.60
CA SER A 302 17.89 -3.99 -6.44
C SER A 302 18.29 -4.41 -7.88
N GLY A 303 19.52 -4.84 -8.13
CA GLY A 303 19.93 -5.20 -9.49
C GLY A 303 21.02 -6.26 -9.56
N SER A 304 20.83 -7.23 -10.46
CA SER A 304 21.83 -8.22 -10.86
C SER A 304 22.61 -7.68 -12.07
N GLY A 305 23.57 -6.76 -11.83
CA GLY A 305 24.44 -6.20 -12.90
C GLY A 305 25.74 -5.70 -12.31
N GLU A 306 26.87 -5.97 -12.98
CA GLU A 306 28.18 -5.44 -12.66
C GLU A 306 28.17 -3.91 -12.79
N GLY A 307 28.01 -3.23 -11.67
CA GLY A 307 28.05 -1.77 -11.58
C GLY A 307 27.20 -1.28 -10.45
N SER A 308 27.86 -0.70 -9.44
CA SER A 308 27.33 0.05 -8.31
C SER A 308 25.80 0.00 -8.15
N GLY A 309 25.33 -1.02 -7.46
CA GLY A 309 23.95 -1.48 -7.30
C GLY A 309 22.85 -0.50 -6.86
N ARG A 310 22.78 0.68 -7.45
CA ARG A 310 21.67 1.62 -7.30
C ARG A 310 20.77 1.55 -8.53
N ARG A 311 19.51 1.21 -8.31
CA ARG A 311 18.49 1.22 -9.36
C ARG A 311 17.52 2.35 -9.11
N GLU A 312 17.19 3.08 -10.17
CA GLU A 312 16.19 4.14 -10.11
C GLU A 312 14.79 3.57 -10.40
N TRP A 313 13.85 4.00 -9.57
CA TRP A 313 12.44 3.68 -9.69
C TRP A 313 11.65 4.99 -9.75
N LYS A 314 10.56 4.97 -10.50
CA LYS A 314 9.60 6.07 -10.53
C LYS A 314 8.46 5.74 -9.58
N GLY A 315 8.16 6.66 -8.68
CA GLY A 315 7.02 6.59 -7.78
C GLY A 315 6.18 7.85 -7.89
N VAL A 316 5.02 7.80 -7.30
CA VAL A 316 4.09 8.93 -7.24
C VAL A 316 3.76 9.21 -5.77
N VAL A 317 3.76 10.48 -5.36
CA VAL A 317 3.31 10.89 -4.04
C VAL A 317 1.83 10.53 -3.90
N ALA A 318 1.52 9.54 -3.07
CA ALA A 318 0.16 9.10 -2.82
C ALA A 318 -0.55 10.04 -1.84
N THR A 319 0.13 10.38 -0.75
CA THR A 319 -0.41 11.27 0.29
C THR A 319 0.69 11.85 1.16
N VAL A 320 0.40 13.00 1.73
CA VAL A 320 1.16 13.62 2.82
C VAL A 320 0.35 13.41 4.09
N VAL A 321 0.92 12.73 5.07
CA VAL A 321 0.22 12.45 6.34
C VAL A 321 0.18 13.74 7.17
N PRO A 322 -0.99 14.27 7.53
CA PRO A 322 -1.12 15.55 8.26
C PRO A 322 -0.82 15.40 9.77
N ARG A 323 0.14 14.56 10.11
CA ARG A 323 0.60 14.30 11.48
C ARG A 323 2.10 14.40 11.51
N SER A 324 2.62 15.36 12.28
CA SER A 324 4.08 15.46 12.46
C SER A 324 4.60 14.36 13.37
N ASN A 325 5.74 13.82 13.02
CA ASN A 325 6.56 13.01 13.91
C ASN A 325 7.60 13.94 14.56
N TRP A 326 7.70 13.87 15.89
CA TRP A 326 8.70 14.65 16.63
C TRP A 326 9.77 13.68 17.13
N GLU A 327 10.93 13.71 16.48
CA GLU A 327 12.09 12.95 16.92
C GLU A 327 13.29 13.89 17.02
N GLN A 328 14.00 13.82 18.14
CA GLN A 328 15.28 14.52 18.39
C GLN A 328 15.28 16.04 18.06
N GLY A 329 14.15 16.73 18.27
CA GLY A 329 14.08 18.19 18.08
C GLY A 329 13.73 18.66 16.67
N SER A 330 13.60 17.76 15.70
CA SER A 330 13.10 18.05 14.35
C SER A 330 11.66 17.64 14.17
N ARG A 331 10.88 18.43 13.43
CA ARG A 331 9.51 18.11 13.03
C ARG A 331 9.53 17.62 11.59
N SER A 332 9.14 16.38 11.40
CA SER A 332 9.00 15.77 10.08
C SER A 332 7.58 15.29 9.84
N PHE A 333 7.18 15.25 8.59
CA PHE A 333 5.88 14.73 8.16
C PHE A 333 6.11 13.49 7.30
N PRO A 334 5.40 12.38 7.55
CA PRO A 334 5.46 11.22 6.69
C PRO A 334 4.81 11.52 5.33
N VAL A 335 5.55 11.27 4.27
CA VAL A 335 5.07 11.29 2.89
C VAL A 335 5.09 9.88 2.35
N ILE A 336 3.95 9.42 1.84
CA ILE A 336 3.80 8.10 1.26
C ILE A 336 3.99 8.19 -0.25
N VAL A 337 5.01 7.53 -0.76
CA VAL A 337 5.29 7.42 -2.20
C VAL A 337 4.96 6.00 -2.65
N ARG A 338 4.09 5.87 -3.65
CA ARG A 338 3.66 4.58 -4.20
C ARG A 338 4.50 4.20 -5.40
N ILE A 339 4.87 2.92 -5.48
CA ILE A 339 5.70 2.35 -6.52
C ILE A 339 5.08 1.04 -6.99
N GLN A 340 5.03 0.81 -8.30
CA GLN A 340 4.74 -0.51 -8.87
C GLN A 340 5.99 -1.37 -8.78
N ASN A 341 5.86 -2.49 -8.09
CA ASN A 341 6.96 -3.44 -7.91
C ASN A 341 7.01 -4.41 -9.09
N GLN A 342 8.20 -4.87 -9.42
CA GLN A 342 8.42 -5.94 -10.37
C GLN A 342 8.55 -7.25 -9.61
N VAL A 343 7.63 -8.18 -9.84
CA VAL A 343 7.71 -9.54 -9.30
C VAL A 343 8.19 -10.45 -10.41
N ASN A 344 9.33 -11.09 -10.23
CA ASN A 344 9.80 -12.10 -11.16
C ASN A 344 9.01 -13.40 -10.93
N THR A 345 8.15 -13.74 -11.86
CA THR A 345 7.31 -14.95 -11.85
C THR A 345 7.97 -16.15 -12.49
N GLU A 346 9.15 -16.00 -13.09
CA GLU A 346 9.91 -17.10 -13.69
C GLU A 346 10.61 -17.96 -12.63
N THR A 347 10.79 -17.43 -11.42
CA THR A 347 11.35 -18.15 -10.28
C THR A 347 10.26 -18.82 -9.45
N THR A 348 10.57 -19.97 -8.84
CA THR A 348 9.68 -20.64 -7.91
C THR A 348 10.39 -20.76 -6.55
N PRO A 349 9.91 -20.06 -5.50
CA PRO A 349 8.79 -19.09 -5.48
C PRO A 349 9.09 -17.81 -6.27
N PRO A 350 8.06 -17.03 -6.67
CA PRO A 350 8.23 -15.71 -7.29
C PRO A 350 9.05 -14.78 -6.40
N LEU A 351 9.91 -13.96 -7.01
CA LEU A 351 10.78 -13.06 -6.25
C LEU A 351 10.42 -11.59 -6.52
N PRO A 352 9.98 -10.83 -5.51
CA PRO A 352 9.75 -9.40 -5.63
C PRO A 352 11.09 -8.66 -5.67
N ALA A 353 11.23 -7.70 -6.61
CA ALA A 353 12.44 -6.86 -6.73
C ALA A 353 12.59 -5.93 -5.52
N LEU A 354 11.47 -5.39 -5.04
CA LEU A 354 11.41 -4.58 -3.82
C LEU A 354 10.79 -5.39 -2.69
N ARG A 355 11.45 -5.38 -1.54
CA ARG A 355 11.04 -6.15 -0.35
C ARG A 355 10.76 -5.22 0.81
N GLU A 356 9.95 -5.66 1.73
CA GLU A 356 9.69 -4.95 2.98
C GLU A 356 11.00 -4.68 3.74
N GLY A 357 11.10 -3.47 4.30
CA GLY A 357 12.27 -3.04 5.08
C GLY A 357 13.45 -2.53 4.25
N MET A 358 13.43 -2.63 2.91
CA MET A 358 14.46 -1.99 2.09
C MET A 358 14.41 -0.48 2.22
N MET A 359 15.61 0.13 2.20
CA MET A 359 15.79 1.57 2.27
C MET A 359 15.77 2.18 0.87
N ALA A 360 15.05 3.27 0.69
CA ALA A 360 14.96 4.03 -0.55
C ALA A 360 15.32 5.49 -0.29
N GLU A 361 16.16 6.07 -1.15
CA GLU A 361 16.41 7.51 -1.19
C GLU A 361 15.47 8.14 -2.20
N ALA A 362 14.55 8.97 -1.73
CA ALA A 362 13.58 9.67 -2.54
C ALA A 362 14.09 11.08 -2.90
N SER A 363 14.08 11.40 -4.18
CA SER A 363 14.44 12.71 -4.71
C SER A 363 13.17 13.44 -5.15
N PHE A 364 12.84 14.50 -4.44
CA PHE A 364 11.67 15.34 -4.70
C PHE A 364 12.11 16.61 -5.43
N SER A 365 11.38 16.99 -6.45
CA SER A 365 11.54 18.27 -7.14
C SER A 365 10.49 19.25 -6.62
N GLY A 366 10.93 20.38 -6.09
CA GLY A 366 10.04 21.46 -5.66
C GLY A 366 9.41 22.19 -6.84
N GLN A 367 8.73 23.31 -6.55
CA GLN A 367 8.21 24.16 -7.61
C GLN A 367 9.36 24.88 -8.33
N PRO A 368 9.38 24.88 -9.68
CA PRO A 368 10.37 25.63 -10.41
C PRO A 368 10.21 27.13 -10.17
N VAL A 369 11.32 27.80 -9.89
CA VAL A 369 11.39 29.26 -9.74
C VAL A 369 12.31 29.78 -10.81
N ASP A 370 11.87 30.80 -11.57
CA ASP A 370 12.73 31.43 -12.56
C ASP A 370 13.90 32.10 -11.88
N GLY A 371 15.10 31.79 -12.34
CA GLY A 371 16.34 32.33 -11.78
C GLY A 371 17.40 32.60 -12.83
N LEU A 372 18.30 33.52 -12.52
CA LEU A 372 19.51 33.75 -13.33
C LEU A 372 20.54 32.70 -12.98
N LEU A 373 20.97 31.95 -13.99
CA LEU A 373 21.95 30.89 -13.87
C LEU A 373 23.32 31.36 -14.38
N VAL A 374 24.33 31.15 -13.55
CA VAL A 374 25.72 31.36 -13.92
C VAL A 374 26.51 30.06 -13.73
N PRO A 375 27.60 29.83 -14.51
CA PRO A 375 28.49 28.69 -14.23
C PRO A 375 29.09 28.79 -12.83
N LYS A 376 29.20 27.66 -12.13
CA LYS A 376 29.79 27.64 -10.76
C LYS A 376 31.18 28.25 -10.71
N ASP A 377 31.98 28.10 -11.79
CA ASP A 377 33.33 28.60 -11.89
C ASP A 377 33.41 30.14 -12.02
N SER A 378 32.30 30.80 -12.36
CA SER A 378 32.22 32.26 -12.42
C SER A 378 32.11 32.93 -11.04
N ILE A 379 31.83 32.16 -9.98
CA ILE A 379 31.63 32.70 -8.63
C ILE A 379 32.94 32.77 -7.85
N VAL A 380 33.39 33.97 -7.59
CA VAL A 380 34.56 34.23 -6.70
C VAL A 380 34.05 34.44 -5.28
N ARG A 381 34.51 33.59 -4.37
CA ARG A 381 34.16 33.70 -2.94
C ARG A 381 35.32 34.36 -2.17
N THR A 382 34.97 35.38 -1.40
CA THR A 382 35.91 36.10 -0.54
C THR A 382 35.35 36.20 0.87
N SER A 383 36.16 36.74 1.80
CA SER A 383 35.69 37.04 3.16
C SER A 383 34.55 38.07 3.23
N ARG A 384 34.30 38.80 2.15
CA ARG A 384 33.25 39.84 2.04
C ARG A 384 31.96 39.33 1.37
N GLY A 385 31.94 38.09 0.85
CA GLY A 385 30.82 37.51 0.15
C GLY A 385 31.19 36.87 -1.18
N ALA A 386 30.19 36.48 -1.95
CA ALA A 386 30.33 35.93 -3.29
C ALA A 386 30.12 37.01 -4.36
N PHE A 387 30.93 36.99 -5.39
CA PHE A 387 30.94 37.96 -6.47
C PHE A 387 31.00 37.26 -7.83
N VAL A 388 30.45 37.87 -8.84
CA VAL A 388 30.69 37.54 -10.24
C VAL A 388 31.25 38.77 -10.96
N PHE A 389 32.12 38.55 -11.95
CA PHE A 389 32.59 39.62 -12.82
C PHE A 389 31.78 39.65 -14.08
N ALA A 390 30.89 40.62 -14.21
CA ALA A 390 30.09 40.81 -15.38
C ALA A 390 30.79 41.74 -16.38
N VAL A 391 30.77 41.36 -17.66
CA VAL A 391 31.35 42.17 -18.73
C VAL A 391 30.42 43.33 -19.01
N ASN A 392 30.97 44.57 -19.02
CA ASN A 392 30.22 45.72 -19.43
C ASN A 392 29.94 45.71 -20.94
N PRO A 393 28.80 46.20 -21.40
CA PRO A 393 28.53 46.32 -22.83
C PRO A 393 29.60 47.18 -23.51
N PRO A 394 30.00 46.84 -24.76
CA PRO A 394 31.03 47.58 -25.48
C PRO A 394 30.58 49.03 -25.69
N THR A 395 31.47 49.98 -25.30
CA THR A 395 31.28 51.40 -25.59
C THR A 395 32.26 51.78 -26.69
N GLU A 396 31.83 52.53 -27.72
CA GLU A 396 32.69 52.89 -28.85
C GLU A 396 33.98 53.59 -28.35
N GLY A 397 35.12 52.99 -28.73
CA GLY A 397 36.46 53.51 -28.42
C GLY A 397 37.04 53.14 -27.05
N GLN A 398 36.36 52.32 -26.22
CA GLN A 398 36.89 51.84 -24.95
C GLN A 398 37.09 50.30 -24.96
N PRO A 399 38.19 49.83 -24.33
CA PRO A 399 38.37 48.38 -24.17
C PRO A 399 37.26 47.80 -23.28
N LEU A 400 36.90 46.55 -23.54
CA LEU A 400 35.95 45.82 -22.69
C LEU A 400 36.41 45.83 -21.26
N SER A 401 35.54 46.17 -20.33
CA SER A 401 35.81 46.19 -18.90
C SER A 401 34.89 45.29 -18.11
N VAL A 402 35.28 44.87 -16.95
CA VAL A 402 34.45 44.06 -16.08
C VAL A 402 34.01 44.84 -14.85
N ARG A 403 32.81 44.63 -14.41
CA ARG A 403 32.30 45.10 -13.12
C ARG A 403 32.14 43.98 -12.16
N GLN A 404 32.49 44.20 -10.93
CA GLN A 404 32.31 43.27 -9.84
C GLN A 404 30.86 43.42 -9.31
N VAL A 405 30.10 42.35 -9.32
CA VAL A 405 28.72 42.34 -8.82
C VAL A 405 28.61 41.35 -7.68
N MET A 406 28.12 41.83 -6.54
CA MET A 406 27.83 40.97 -5.40
C MET A 406 26.61 40.11 -5.73
N VAL A 407 26.72 38.81 -5.42
CA VAL A 407 25.66 37.84 -5.69
C VAL A 407 25.41 36.94 -4.50
N GLU A 408 24.18 36.55 -4.30
CA GLU A 408 23.82 35.52 -3.37
C GLU A 408 23.60 34.22 -4.15
N PRO A 409 24.49 33.21 -3.95
CA PRO A 409 24.31 31.91 -4.61
C PRO A 409 23.10 31.18 -4.05
N GLY A 410 22.24 30.71 -4.93
CA GLY A 410 21.05 29.93 -4.63
C GLY A 410 21.20 28.46 -5.00
N LEU A 411 20.21 27.94 -5.73
CA LEU A 411 20.13 26.54 -6.12
C LEU A 411 21.14 26.16 -7.19
N GLY A 412 21.82 25.04 -7.02
CA GLY A 412 22.78 24.49 -7.99
C GLY A 412 22.14 23.43 -8.88
N THR A 413 22.32 23.53 -10.21
CA THR A 413 21.85 22.55 -11.19
C THR A 413 23.01 22.13 -12.08
N GLY A 414 23.55 20.94 -11.87
CA GLY A 414 24.72 20.47 -12.61
C GLY A 414 25.93 21.39 -12.45
N THR A 415 26.45 21.96 -13.56
CA THR A 415 27.56 22.92 -13.60
C THR A 415 27.11 24.38 -13.40
N TRP A 416 25.82 24.63 -13.32
CA TRP A 416 25.23 25.97 -13.17
C TRP A 416 24.74 26.19 -11.75
N ILE A 417 24.65 27.45 -11.33
CA ILE A 417 24.10 27.87 -10.03
C ILE A 417 23.25 29.10 -10.21
N GLN A 418 22.11 29.08 -9.57
CA GLN A 418 21.22 30.24 -9.49
C GLN A 418 21.89 31.34 -8.67
N VAL A 419 21.84 32.58 -9.14
CA VAL A 419 22.31 33.74 -8.39
C VAL A 419 21.24 34.81 -8.34
N THR A 420 21.17 35.48 -7.21
CA THR A 420 20.40 36.68 -7.01
C THR A 420 21.40 37.83 -6.85
N GLY A 421 21.29 38.87 -7.66
CA GLY A 421 22.18 40.03 -7.58
C GLY A 421 21.55 41.22 -8.27
N GLU A 422 21.74 42.38 -7.67
CA GLU A 422 21.34 43.64 -8.30
C GLU A 422 22.19 43.88 -9.56
N SER A 423 21.54 44.25 -10.66
CA SER A 423 22.19 44.59 -11.92
C SER A 423 22.70 43.45 -12.78
N LEU A 424 22.26 42.22 -12.56
CA LEU A 424 22.50 41.11 -13.50
C LEU A 424 21.27 40.93 -14.39
N ALA A 425 21.47 40.64 -15.65
CA ALA A 425 20.41 40.35 -16.61
C ALA A 425 20.72 39.12 -17.45
N ALA A 426 19.69 38.42 -17.91
CA ALA A 426 19.84 37.33 -18.85
C ALA A 426 20.50 37.84 -20.16
N GLY A 427 21.36 37.04 -20.75
CA GLY A 427 22.13 37.40 -21.95
C GLY A 427 23.43 38.15 -21.67
N GLN A 428 23.68 38.58 -20.43
CA GLN A 428 24.93 39.23 -20.05
C GLN A 428 26.07 38.21 -19.92
N GLN A 429 27.31 38.58 -20.27
CA GLN A 429 28.45 37.73 -20.14
C GLN A 429 29.08 37.87 -18.75
N VAL A 430 29.44 36.74 -18.14
CA VAL A 430 30.21 36.65 -16.87
C VAL A 430 31.52 35.90 -17.12
N VAL A 431 32.56 36.30 -16.39
CA VAL A 431 33.88 35.65 -16.49
C VAL A 431 33.86 34.32 -15.76
N THR A 432 34.31 33.26 -16.43
CA THR A 432 34.40 31.90 -15.90
C THR A 432 35.84 31.53 -15.52
N GLU A 433 36.83 31.95 -16.33
CA GLU A 433 38.25 31.69 -16.06
C GLU A 433 39.00 33.00 -15.94
N GLY A 434 39.93 33.10 -14.96
CA GLY A 434 40.73 34.28 -14.69
C GLY A 434 40.07 35.27 -13.72
N ALA A 435 38.85 34.96 -13.23
CA ALA A 435 38.07 35.85 -12.36
C ALA A 435 38.83 36.21 -11.05
N GLU A 436 39.66 35.32 -10.51
CA GLU A 436 40.40 35.50 -9.25
C GLU A 436 41.50 36.58 -9.33
N ARG A 437 41.91 36.94 -10.52
CA ARG A 437 42.97 37.93 -10.77
C ARG A 437 42.45 39.31 -11.15
N LEU A 438 41.15 39.41 -11.37
CA LEU A 438 40.53 40.63 -11.84
C LEU A 438 40.23 41.62 -10.71
N ARG A 439 40.33 42.91 -11.05
CA ARG A 439 39.85 44.02 -10.23
C ARG A 439 38.66 44.68 -10.91
N ALA A 440 37.82 45.34 -10.10
CA ALA A 440 36.73 46.10 -10.64
C ALA A 440 37.21 47.13 -11.67
N PHE A 441 36.49 47.25 -12.79
CA PHE A 441 36.75 48.15 -13.91
C PHE A 441 38.06 47.84 -14.70
N GLN A 442 38.64 46.70 -14.53
CA GLN A 442 39.81 46.27 -15.30
C GLN A 442 39.46 45.96 -16.76
N ALA A 443 40.34 46.36 -17.68
CA ALA A 443 40.22 46.02 -19.10
C ALA A 443 40.44 44.52 -19.30
N VAL A 444 39.60 43.86 -20.11
CA VAL A 444 39.69 42.42 -20.41
C VAL A 444 39.61 42.17 -21.91
N THR A 445 40.24 41.07 -22.35
CA THR A 445 40.11 40.53 -23.69
C THR A 445 39.51 39.14 -23.58
N ILE A 446 38.40 38.89 -24.26
CA ILE A 446 37.72 37.60 -24.26
C ILE A 446 38.48 36.63 -25.18
N MET A 447 38.84 35.45 -24.66
CA MET A 447 39.35 34.37 -25.50
C MET A 447 38.20 33.69 -26.22
N ASP A 448 38.11 33.79 -27.53
CA ASP A 448 37.20 33.03 -28.37
C ASP A 448 37.63 31.58 -28.46
N GLU A 449 36.71 30.65 -28.26
CA GLU A 449 36.92 29.20 -28.26
C GLU A 449 37.28 28.65 -29.67
N SER A 450 37.24 29.50 -30.69
CA SER A 450 37.51 29.12 -32.11
C SER A 450 38.99 29.07 -32.48
N ALA A 451 39.95 29.37 -31.59
CA ALA A 451 41.38 29.46 -31.92
C ALA A 451 42.25 28.28 -31.43
N THR A 452 41.68 27.20 -30.96
CA THR A 452 42.48 26.04 -30.46
C THR A 452 42.30 24.79 -31.36
N GLY A 453 42.07 24.96 -32.64
CA GLY A 453 41.83 23.87 -33.58
C GLY A 453 42.64 23.90 -34.86
N GLU A 454 43.83 24.57 -34.95
CA GLU A 454 44.71 24.38 -36.10
C GLU A 454 46.14 24.82 -35.73
N GLY A 455 47.05 23.84 -35.75
CA GLY A 455 48.46 24.17 -35.82
C GLY A 455 49.39 23.44 -34.82
N ALA A 456 49.71 22.21 -35.12
CA ALA A 456 51.02 21.62 -34.95
C ALA A 456 51.05 20.22 -35.61
N GLY A 457 51.01 20.20 -36.93
CA GLY A 457 51.56 19.09 -37.70
C GLY A 457 53.04 19.37 -37.94
N GLY A 458 53.92 18.64 -37.29
CA GLY A 458 55.36 18.74 -37.46
C GLY A 458 55.98 17.37 -37.32
N GLY A 459 56.45 16.86 -38.46
CA GLY A 459 56.95 15.57 -38.77
C GLY A 459 58.05 14.99 -37.89
N GLY A 460 58.02 13.70 -37.83
CA GLY A 460 59.01 12.82 -37.26
C GLY A 460 58.86 11.44 -37.89
N GLN A 461 59.51 11.25 -39.03
CA GLN A 461 59.74 9.94 -39.68
C GLN A 461 60.63 9.08 -38.78
N GLY A 462 60.26 7.86 -38.57
CA GLY A 462 61.11 6.81 -38.04
C GLY A 462 60.52 5.44 -38.44
N PRO A 463 61.36 4.44 -38.74
CA PRO A 463 61.09 3.52 -39.85
C PRO A 463 60.41 2.20 -39.45
N PRO A 464 60.03 1.35 -40.43
CA PRO A 464 59.17 0.19 -40.23
C PRO A 464 59.98 -1.09 -40.00
N SER A 465 59.45 -1.97 -39.19
CA SER A 465 59.79 -3.40 -39.20
C SER A 465 58.82 -4.07 -38.23
N GLY A 466 58.20 -5.15 -38.47
CA GLY A 466 58.31 -6.26 -39.36
C GLY A 466 57.23 -7.22 -38.94
N GLU A 467 56.51 -7.68 -39.89
CA GLU A 467 55.66 -8.89 -39.88
C GLU A 467 56.56 -10.14 -39.86
N PRO A 468 56.04 -11.32 -39.82
CA PRO A 468 55.27 -12.19 -38.99
C PRO A 468 56.06 -13.49 -38.57
N PRO A 469 55.63 -14.71 -38.53
CA PRO A 469 54.59 -15.42 -39.18
C PRO A 469 53.74 -16.39 -38.32
N ALA A 470 52.71 -16.85 -38.99
CA ALA A 470 51.84 -17.97 -38.64
C ALA A 470 52.55 -19.31 -38.49
N GLY A 471 51.99 -20.18 -37.68
CA GLY A 471 52.28 -21.60 -37.84
C GLY A 471 51.97 -22.51 -36.66
N ALA A 472 51.00 -23.43 -36.92
CA ALA A 472 50.92 -24.82 -36.50
C ALA A 472 50.24 -25.12 -35.17
N LYS A 473 48.97 -25.61 -35.24
CA LYS A 473 48.53 -27.02 -35.26
C LYS A 473 49.24 -27.96 -34.28
N SER A 474 48.50 -28.47 -33.36
CA SER A 474 48.27 -29.89 -33.00
C SER A 474 47.59 -29.92 -31.63
N ALA A 475 46.38 -30.42 -31.53
CA ALA A 475 45.94 -31.79 -31.51
C ALA A 475 46.34 -32.52 -30.20
N GLU A 476 45.29 -32.98 -29.56
CA GLU A 476 45.13 -34.35 -29.05
C GLU A 476 45.20 -34.58 -27.54
N LYS A 477 44.12 -35.19 -27.15
CA LYS A 477 43.80 -36.31 -26.20
C LYS A 477 43.46 -35.91 -24.77
N ALA A 478 42.17 -36.14 -24.40
CA ALA A 478 41.58 -37.37 -23.88
C ALA A 478 42.36 -37.99 -22.70
N ASP A 479 41.73 -38.00 -21.51
CA ASP A 479 41.31 -39.26 -20.83
C ASP A 479 40.83 -38.91 -19.43
N ALA A 480 39.61 -39.28 -19.08
CA ALA A 480 39.13 -40.29 -18.16
C ALA A 480 39.61 -40.22 -16.70
N GLY A 481 38.64 -40.26 -15.81
CA GLY A 481 38.69 -41.07 -14.61
C GLY A 481 38.57 -40.39 -13.25
N GLY A 482 37.50 -40.70 -12.58
CA GLY A 482 37.37 -40.54 -11.14
C GLY A 482 35.98 -40.06 -10.73
#